data_8ba61b67ddde091ae124605891f7258e
#
_entry.id   8ba61b67ddde091ae124605891f7258e
#
_cell.length_a   1.000
_cell.length_b   1.000
_cell.length_c   1.000
_cell.angle_alpha   90.00
_cell.angle_beta   90.00
_cell.angle_gamma   90.00
#
_symmetry.space_group_name_H-M   'P 1'
#
loop_
_entity.id
_entity.type
_entity.pdbx_description
1 polymer ?
#
loop_
_entity_poly.entity_id
_entity_poly.type
_entity_poly.pdbx_seq_one_letter_code
_entity_poly.pdbx_strand_id
1 'polypeptide(L)'
;KEKKFDLSIISTSRNATTLQPAIKSKDFKNYKFKVFTQRNISLIDSPAKLFSNLKKEFSIAKKNNYFRYDVWTSILQKKILNKVLKNFSKESKKSYNEKFFKKIRSLTRFTFPETVNSFKILKKNNFIKMNKAKVLDVKKVNKNFITLTKNHSGNIKKIKSDIVISVKGPQSINELVRSDSLFKSLYKLNKDLIYEDGFATSSNFELINCKKVYLIGFVSSGYNAKRETIVKAINNNATKVTNKILKYYD
;
A
#
# COMPACT_ATOMS: atom_id res chain seq x y z
N LYS A 1 33.37 27.88 9.32
CA LYS A 1 32.15 28.53 8.73
C LYS A 1 31.21 27.43 8.30
N GLU A 2 30.14 27.15 9.06
CA GLU A 2 29.07 26.21 8.67
C GLU A 2 28.38 26.78 7.41
N LYS A 3 28.40 26.00 6.33
CA LYS A 3 27.63 26.34 5.14
C LYS A 3 26.14 26.13 5.48
N LYS A 4 25.42 27.22 5.69
CA LYS A 4 23.96 27.23 5.75
C LYS A 4 23.43 26.82 4.37
N PHE A 5 22.92 25.60 4.25
CA PHE A 5 22.21 25.18 3.06
C PHE A 5 20.77 25.68 3.16
N ASP A 6 20.32 26.42 2.17
CA ASP A 6 18.91 26.77 2.02
C ASP A 6 18.19 25.60 1.36
N LEU A 7 17.73 24.65 2.20
CA LEU A 7 17.08 23.43 1.73
C LEU A 7 15.57 23.62 1.68
N SER A 8 14.97 23.51 0.49
CA SER A 8 13.53 23.45 0.30
C SER A 8 13.16 22.18 -0.48
N ILE A 9 12.30 21.34 0.11
CA ILE A 9 11.85 20.10 -0.48
C ILE A 9 10.42 20.26 -0.99
N ILE A 10 10.17 19.98 -2.27
CA ILE A 10 8.83 19.93 -2.85
C ILE A 10 8.47 18.48 -3.13
N SER A 11 7.59 17.91 -2.30
CA SER A 11 7.07 16.57 -2.51
C SER A 11 5.82 16.61 -3.40
N THR A 12 5.91 16.01 -4.58
CA THR A 12 4.77 15.94 -5.50
C THR A 12 4.22 14.53 -5.57
N SER A 13 2.93 14.37 -5.26
CA SER A 13 2.25 13.08 -5.40
C SER A 13 0.79 13.25 -5.76
N ARG A 14 0.20 12.24 -6.42
CA ARG A 14 -1.24 12.27 -6.79
C ARG A 14 -2.16 12.38 -5.57
N ASN A 15 -1.78 11.82 -4.44
CA ASN A 15 -2.66 11.61 -3.29
C ASN A 15 -2.17 12.29 -2.01
N ALA A 16 -1.11 13.07 -2.02
CA ALA A 16 -0.58 13.86 -0.87
C ALA A 16 -1.09 13.41 0.53
N THR A 17 -0.99 12.13 0.84
CA THR A 17 -1.54 11.54 2.06
C THR A 17 -0.70 11.95 3.27
N THR A 18 -1.36 12.41 4.31
CA THR A 18 -0.72 12.70 5.59
C THR A 18 -0.26 11.41 6.27
N LEU A 19 0.95 11.44 6.80
CA LEU A 19 1.46 10.35 7.64
C LEU A 19 0.65 10.27 8.93
N GLN A 20 0.33 9.04 9.35
CA GLN A 20 -0.36 8.78 10.61
C GLN A 20 0.58 8.07 11.58
N PRO A 21 0.62 8.50 12.87
CA PRO A 21 1.51 7.87 13.83
C PRO A 21 1.00 6.50 14.28
N ALA A 22 1.94 5.57 14.47
CA ALA A 22 1.72 4.28 15.08
C ALA A 22 1.74 4.41 16.62
N ILE A 23 0.77 5.11 17.19
CA ILE A 23 0.68 5.35 18.63
C ILE A 23 -0.26 4.31 19.24
N LYS A 24 0.16 3.74 20.37
CA LYS A 24 -0.64 2.81 21.19
C LYS A 24 -1.37 3.56 22.30
N SER A 25 -2.62 3.20 22.53
CA SER A 25 -3.41 3.68 23.66
C SER A 25 -3.04 2.93 24.93
N LYS A 26 -3.00 3.61 26.09
CA LYS A 26 -2.65 3.00 27.37
C LYS A 26 -3.60 1.83 27.73
N ASP A 27 -4.89 2.01 27.53
CA ASP A 27 -5.93 1.08 28.01
C ASP A 27 -6.69 0.38 26.88
N PHE A 28 -6.06 0.16 25.74
CA PHE A 28 -6.73 -0.46 24.59
C PHE A 28 -7.24 -1.88 24.85
N LYS A 29 -6.69 -2.59 25.82
CA LYS A 29 -7.17 -3.94 26.22
C LYS A 29 -8.67 -3.97 26.51
N ASN A 30 -9.24 -2.87 27.00
CA ASN A 30 -10.64 -2.72 27.38
C ASN A 30 -11.53 -2.32 26.18
N TYR A 31 -10.96 -2.05 25.01
CA TYR A 31 -11.71 -1.64 23.84
C TYR A 31 -12.55 -2.78 23.28
N LYS A 32 -13.88 -2.57 23.25
CA LYS A 32 -14.84 -3.47 22.61
C LYS A 32 -15.25 -2.90 21.26
N PHE A 33 -15.05 -3.68 20.20
CA PHE A 33 -15.51 -3.30 18.87
C PHE A 33 -17.02 -3.04 18.87
N LYS A 34 -17.44 -1.91 18.30
CA LYS A 34 -18.85 -1.53 18.17
C LYS A 34 -19.42 -1.91 16.81
N VAL A 35 -18.60 -1.85 15.77
CA VAL A 35 -19.00 -2.17 14.39
C VAL A 35 -18.58 -3.58 14.00
N PHE A 36 -17.38 -4.03 14.39
CA PHE A 36 -16.85 -5.36 14.09
C PHE A 36 -17.23 -6.40 15.16
N THR A 37 -18.52 -6.45 15.50
CA THR A 37 -19.07 -7.54 16.35
C THR A 37 -19.22 -8.82 15.52
N GLN A 38 -19.32 -9.98 16.19
CA GLN A 38 -19.44 -11.26 15.49
C GLN A 38 -20.65 -11.28 14.53
N ARG A 39 -21.81 -10.74 14.99
CA ARG A 39 -23.03 -10.60 14.16
C ARG A 39 -22.81 -9.71 12.94
N ASN A 40 -22.15 -8.58 13.11
CA ASN A 40 -21.99 -7.61 12.02
C ASN A 40 -20.92 -8.06 10.99
N ILE A 41 -19.91 -8.84 11.41
CA ILE A 41 -18.88 -9.35 10.51
C ILE A 41 -19.49 -10.21 9.40
N SER A 42 -20.49 -11.04 9.70
CA SER A 42 -21.18 -11.88 8.70
C SER A 42 -21.97 -11.07 7.68
N LEU A 43 -22.40 -9.84 8.02
CA LEU A 43 -23.16 -8.95 7.14
C LEU A 43 -22.29 -8.07 6.23
N ILE A 44 -20.95 -8.13 6.40
CA ILE A 44 -20.01 -7.38 5.54
C ILE A 44 -19.64 -8.25 4.34
N ASP A 45 -20.39 -8.07 3.26
CA ASP A 45 -20.33 -8.85 2.02
C ASP A 45 -19.60 -8.12 0.87
N SER A 46 -19.26 -6.85 1.06
CA SER A 46 -18.67 -6.00 0.02
C SER A 46 -17.54 -5.11 0.53
N PRO A 47 -16.58 -4.75 -0.35
CA PRO A 47 -15.49 -3.84 -0.02
C PRO A 47 -15.97 -2.44 0.42
N ALA A 48 -17.08 -1.98 -0.13
CA ALA A 48 -17.66 -0.69 0.23
C ALA A 48 -18.16 -0.69 1.69
N LYS A 49 -18.89 -1.76 2.08
CA LYS A 49 -19.32 -1.95 3.48
C LYS A 49 -18.13 -2.07 4.42
N LEU A 50 -17.09 -2.84 4.05
CA LEU A 50 -15.86 -2.95 4.85
C LEU A 50 -15.21 -1.58 5.06
N PHE A 51 -15.04 -0.80 4.00
CA PHE A 51 -14.43 0.53 4.06
C PHE A 51 -15.23 1.50 4.93
N SER A 52 -16.56 1.51 4.78
CA SER A 52 -17.47 2.32 5.60
C SER A 52 -17.39 1.94 7.08
N ASN A 53 -17.43 0.63 7.38
CA ASN A 53 -17.36 0.13 8.73
C ASN A 53 -16.01 0.42 9.40
N LEU A 54 -14.90 0.34 8.66
CA LEU A 54 -13.58 0.77 9.16
C LEU A 54 -13.58 2.25 9.55
N LYS A 55 -14.12 3.13 8.71
CA LYS A 55 -14.23 4.56 9.02
C LYS A 55 -15.07 4.80 10.27
N LYS A 56 -16.21 4.11 10.38
CA LYS A 56 -17.12 4.21 11.53
C LYS A 56 -16.44 3.75 12.82
N GLU A 57 -15.78 2.59 12.80
CA GLU A 57 -15.05 2.07 13.95
C GLU A 57 -13.92 3.02 14.39
N PHE A 58 -13.13 3.54 13.43
CA PHE A 58 -12.07 4.52 13.73
C PHE A 58 -12.63 5.83 14.31
N SER A 59 -13.81 6.25 13.87
CA SER A 59 -14.47 7.43 14.44
C SER A 59 -14.92 7.19 15.87
N ILE A 60 -15.50 6.02 16.15
CA ILE A 60 -15.93 5.63 17.50
C ILE A 60 -14.70 5.53 18.43
N ALA A 61 -13.64 4.86 17.97
CA ALA A 61 -12.41 4.74 18.73
C ALA A 61 -11.83 6.12 19.09
N LYS A 62 -11.77 7.04 18.13
CA LYS A 62 -11.30 8.41 18.38
C LYS A 62 -12.12 9.13 19.44
N LYS A 63 -13.46 9.00 19.44
CA LYS A 63 -14.36 9.60 20.45
C LYS A 63 -14.10 9.05 21.85
N ASN A 64 -13.58 7.83 21.95
CA ASN A 64 -13.23 7.16 23.21
C ASN A 64 -11.72 7.22 23.52
N ASN A 65 -11.00 8.16 22.92
CA ASN A 65 -9.56 8.40 23.13
C ASN A 65 -8.66 7.21 22.75
N TYR A 66 -9.12 6.34 21.84
CA TYR A 66 -8.30 5.26 21.30
C TYR A 66 -7.71 5.62 19.94
N PHE A 67 -6.50 5.16 19.66
CA PHE A 67 -5.83 5.41 18.40
C PHE A 67 -6.24 4.42 17.31
N ARG A 68 -6.31 4.90 16.06
CA ARG A 68 -6.61 4.07 14.90
C ARG A 68 -5.64 2.90 14.73
N TYR A 69 -4.39 3.10 15.12
CA TYR A 69 -3.35 2.08 15.05
C TYR A 69 -3.74 0.83 15.86
N ASP A 70 -4.21 1.02 17.10
CA ASP A 70 -4.61 -0.10 17.97
C ASP A 70 -5.82 -0.84 17.43
N VAL A 71 -6.82 -0.10 16.94
CA VAL A 71 -8.01 -0.68 16.30
C VAL A 71 -7.60 -1.55 15.11
N TRP A 72 -6.74 -1.02 14.23
CA TRP A 72 -6.30 -1.74 13.05
C TRP A 72 -5.47 -2.97 13.39
N THR A 73 -4.49 -2.86 14.29
CA THR A 73 -3.68 -3.99 14.72
C THR A 73 -4.53 -5.08 15.36
N SER A 74 -5.52 -4.70 16.17
CA SER A 74 -6.46 -5.66 16.77
C SER A 74 -7.35 -6.35 15.72
N ILE A 75 -7.83 -5.63 14.70
CA ILE A 75 -8.56 -6.22 13.56
C ILE A 75 -7.71 -7.30 12.87
N LEU A 76 -6.42 -7.03 12.68
CA LEU A 76 -5.49 -7.98 12.07
C LEU A 76 -5.21 -9.18 12.99
N GLN A 77 -4.87 -8.93 14.26
CA GLN A 77 -4.55 -9.97 15.25
C GLN A 77 -5.73 -10.91 15.48
N LYS A 78 -6.94 -10.39 15.62
CA LYS A 78 -8.17 -11.18 15.77
C LYS A 78 -8.66 -11.81 14.47
N LYS A 79 -7.90 -11.67 13.39
CA LYS A 79 -8.24 -12.21 12.05
C LYS A 79 -9.61 -11.75 11.54
N ILE A 80 -10.10 -10.59 12.00
CA ILE A 80 -11.41 -10.05 11.61
C ILE A 80 -11.45 -9.78 10.10
N LEU A 81 -10.39 -9.16 9.55
CA LEU A 81 -10.28 -8.93 8.12
C LEU A 81 -10.41 -10.21 7.31
N ASN A 82 -9.77 -11.30 7.75
CA ASN A 82 -9.85 -12.59 7.06
C ASN A 82 -11.28 -13.16 7.09
N LYS A 83 -11.99 -13.00 8.22
CA LYS A 83 -13.39 -13.44 8.33
C LYS A 83 -14.29 -12.67 7.37
N VAL A 84 -14.12 -11.34 7.30
CA VAL A 84 -14.87 -10.49 6.35
C VAL A 84 -14.56 -10.85 4.89
N LEU A 85 -13.29 -11.04 4.53
CA LEU A 85 -12.91 -11.37 3.16
C LEU A 85 -13.43 -12.74 2.71
N LYS A 86 -13.72 -13.67 3.63
CA LYS A 86 -14.39 -14.95 3.30
C LYS A 86 -15.81 -14.75 2.80
N ASN A 87 -16.51 -13.71 3.27
CA ASN A 87 -17.88 -13.41 2.89
C ASN A 87 -17.99 -12.74 1.50
N PHE A 88 -16.86 -12.36 0.91
CA PHE A 88 -16.86 -11.68 -0.37
C PHE A 88 -17.07 -12.66 -1.52
N SER A 89 -17.97 -12.32 -2.45
CA SER A 89 -18.08 -12.99 -3.74
C SER A 89 -16.78 -12.81 -4.56
N LYS A 90 -16.65 -13.51 -5.67
CA LYS A 90 -15.52 -13.40 -6.59
C LYS A 90 -15.37 -11.95 -7.11
N GLU A 91 -16.48 -11.32 -7.48
CA GLU A 91 -16.54 -9.94 -7.96
C GLU A 91 -16.17 -8.95 -6.86
N SER A 92 -16.66 -9.18 -5.62
CA SER A 92 -16.29 -8.38 -4.45
C SER A 92 -14.80 -8.48 -4.14
N LYS A 93 -14.19 -9.66 -4.24
CA LYS A 93 -12.74 -9.85 -4.07
C LYS A 93 -11.94 -9.11 -5.13
N LYS A 94 -12.37 -9.16 -6.39
CA LYS A 94 -11.78 -8.39 -7.48
C LYS A 94 -11.86 -6.89 -7.21
N SER A 95 -13.05 -6.39 -6.90
CA SER A 95 -13.28 -4.97 -6.55
C SER A 95 -12.45 -4.52 -5.34
N TYR A 96 -12.30 -5.40 -4.32
CA TYR A 96 -11.46 -5.13 -3.16
C TYR A 96 -10.00 -4.89 -3.59
N ASN A 97 -9.43 -5.78 -4.38
CA ASN A 97 -8.04 -5.69 -4.81
C ASN A 97 -7.79 -4.46 -5.71
N GLU A 98 -8.66 -4.22 -6.68
CA GLU A 98 -8.48 -3.16 -7.67
C GLU A 98 -8.75 -1.75 -7.13
N LYS A 99 -9.82 -1.58 -6.36
CA LYS A 99 -10.33 -0.26 -5.99
C LYS A 99 -10.21 0.06 -4.50
N PHE A 100 -10.59 -0.89 -3.62
CA PHE A 100 -10.72 -0.60 -2.20
C PHE A 100 -9.48 -0.86 -1.38
N PHE A 101 -8.61 -1.77 -1.80
CA PHE A 101 -7.36 -2.04 -1.09
C PHE A 101 -6.53 -0.78 -0.91
N LYS A 102 -6.34 0.02 -1.96
CA LYS A 102 -5.60 1.29 -1.90
C LYS A 102 -6.26 2.29 -0.94
N LYS A 103 -7.61 2.36 -0.94
CA LYS A 103 -8.38 3.22 -0.01
C LYS A 103 -8.22 2.78 1.44
N ILE A 104 -8.34 1.48 1.72
CA ILE A 104 -8.17 0.92 3.07
C ILE A 104 -6.73 1.13 3.53
N ARG A 105 -5.74 0.85 2.68
CA ARG A 105 -4.33 1.07 2.99
C ARG A 105 -4.03 2.53 3.33
N SER A 106 -4.67 3.50 2.66
CA SER A 106 -4.49 4.92 3.00
C SER A 106 -4.99 5.28 4.41
N LEU A 107 -6.02 4.57 4.92
CA LEU A 107 -6.52 4.74 6.27
C LEU A 107 -5.68 4.01 7.33
N THR A 108 -4.97 2.96 6.93
CA THR A 108 -4.30 2.00 7.84
C THR A 108 -2.78 2.01 7.68
N ARG A 109 -2.24 3.00 6.97
CA ARG A 109 -0.81 3.19 6.82
C ARG A 109 -0.28 4.04 7.97
N PHE A 110 0.43 3.40 8.87
CA PHE A 110 1.05 4.04 10.04
C PHE A 110 2.56 4.04 9.90
N THR A 111 3.21 5.01 10.56
CA THR A 111 4.66 5.12 10.64
C THR A 111 5.08 5.52 12.06
N PHE A 112 6.36 5.53 12.35
CA PHE A 112 6.89 5.89 13.66
C PHE A 112 6.46 7.31 14.06
N PRO A 113 6.06 7.53 15.33
CA PRO A 113 5.63 8.84 15.82
C PRO A 113 6.69 9.92 15.60
N GLU A 114 7.97 9.58 15.79
CA GLU A 114 9.13 10.47 15.59
C GLU A 114 9.18 10.97 14.14
N THR A 115 8.99 10.08 13.17
CA THR A 115 8.94 10.42 11.74
C THR A 115 7.79 11.40 11.45
N VAL A 116 6.62 11.18 12.06
CA VAL A 116 5.47 12.08 11.90
C VAL A 116 5.75 13.45 12.50
N ASN A 117 6.37 13.50 13.67
CA ASN A 117 6.71 14.75 14.35
C ASN A 117 7.77 15.52 13.58
N SER A 118 8.84 14.88 13.13
CA SER A 118 9.87 15.50 12.28
C SER A 118 9.25 16.08 11.01
N PHE A 119 8.37 15.31 10.35
CA PHE A 119 7.66 15.78 9.15
C PHE A 119 6.77 17.00 9.43
N LYS A 120 6.07 17.02 10.57
CA LYS A 120 5.26 18.18 10.98
C LYS A 120 6.11 19.43 11.21
N ILE A 121 7.25 19.27 11.89
CA ILE A 121 8.20 20.38 12.14
C ILE A 121 8.72 20.94 10.82
N LEU A 122 9.21 20.07 9.92
CA LEU A 122 9.73 20.49 8.62
C LEU A 122 8.65 21.19 7.77
N LYS A 123 7.40 20.71 7.84
CA LYS A 123 6.28 21.37 7.15
C LYS A 123 5.91 22.70 7.77
N LYS A 124 5.88 22.82 9.12
CA LYS A 124 5.58 24.07 9.83
C LYS A 124 6.62 25.14 9.50
N ASN A 125 7.88 24.75 9.38
CA ASN A 125 8.99 25.66 9.06
C ASN A 125 9.19 25.87 7.54
N ASN A 126 8.23 25.46 6.70
CA ASN A 126 8.27 25.59 5.25
C ASN A 126 9.42 24.88 4.51
N PHE A 127 10.18 24.01 5.19
CA PHE A 127 11.21 23.18 4.53
C PHE A 127 10.61 22.14 3.58
N ILE A 128 9.37 21.69 3.84
CA ILE A 128 8.65 20.74 2.99
C ILE A 128 7.34 21.34 2.50
N LYS A 129 7.18 21.41 1.19
CA LYS A 129 5.93 21.78 0.53
C LYS A 129 5.31 20.55 -0.15
N MET A 130 4.04 20.29 0.15
CA MET A 130 3.30 19.17 -0.45
C MET A 130 2.52 19.66 -1.67
N ASN A 131 2.81 19.09 -2.83
CA ASN A 131 2.11 19.40 -4.07
C ASN A 131 1.24 18.20 -4.48
N LYS A 132 -0.07 18.37 -4.47
CA LYS A 132 -1.03 17.35 -4.92
C LYS A 132 -1.23 17.49 -6.42
N ALA A 133 -0.37 16.82 -7.19
CA ALA A 133 -0.39 16.89 -8.64
C ALA A 133 0.17 15.60 -9.27
N LYS A 134 -0.13 15.40 -10.55
CA LYS A 134 0.51 14.39 -11.39
C LYS A 134 1.75 15.01 -12.02
N VAL A 135 2.90 14.36 -11.90
CA VAL A 135 4.09 14.71 -12.69
C VAL A 135 3.83 14.27 -14.13
N LEU A 136 3.98 15.19 -15.07
CA LEU A 136 3.83 14.94 -16.51
C LEU A 136 5.17 14.65 -17.14
N ASP A 137 6.17 15.49 -16.82
CA ASP A 137 7.48 15.43 -17.43
C ASP A 137 8.55 16.00 -16.51
N VAL A 138 9.80 15.59 -16.69
CA VAL A 138 10.99 16.11 -16.00
C VAL A 138 12.09 16.30 -17.04
N LYS A 139 12.52 17.54 -17.24
CA LYS A 139 13.59 17.88 -18.18
C LYS A 139 14.75 18.51 -17.45
N LYS A 140 15.97 18.14 -17.82
CA LYS A 140 17.19 18.84 -17.41
C LYS A 140 17.37 20.06 -18.31
N VAL A 141 17.52 21.22 -17.72
CA VAL A 141 17.78 22.48 -18.42
C VAL A 141 18.98 23.14 -17.74
N ASN A 142 20.11 23.13 -18.41
CA ASN A 142 21.41 23.55 -17.86
C ASN A 142 21.75 22.77 -16.58
N LYS A 143 21.97 23.50 -15.46
CA LYS A 143 22.29 22.93 -14.14
C LYS A 143 21.05 22.53 -13.31
N ASN A 144 19.83 22.87 -13.78
CA ASN A 144 18.59 22.63 -13.04
C ASN A 144 17.68 21.63 -13.72
N PHE A 145 16.66 21.18 -13.00
CA PHE A 145 15.57 20.40 -13.53
C PHE A 145 14.28 21.22 -13.55
N ILE A 146 13.49 21.04 -14.59
CA ILE A 146 12.13 21.59 -14.70
C ILE A 146 11.15 20.43 -14.69
N THR A 147 10.34 20.36 -13.64
CA THR A 147 9.27 19.36 -13.49
C THR A 147 7.94 19.99 -13.87
N LEU A 148 7.26 19.40 -14.87
CA LEU A 148 5.90 19.76 -15.22
C LEU A 148 4.91 18.96 -14.40
N THR A 149 4.00 19.64 -13.71
CA THR A 149 2.97 19.01 -12.89
C THR A 149 1.58 19.48 -13.28
N LYS A 150 0.59 18.58 -13.24
CA LYS A 150 -0.82 18.89 -13.50
C LYS A 150 -1.65 18.57 -12.23
N ASN A 151 -2.34 19.56 -11.70
CA ASN A 151 -3.24 19.39 -10.56
C ASN A 151 -4.59 18.77 -10.97
N HIS A 152 -5.47 18.51 -10.01
CA HIS A 152 -6.80 17.95 -10.29
C HIS A 152 -7.71 18.89 -11.11
N SER A 153 -7.50 20.19 -11.02
CA SER A 153 -8.23 21.20 -11.81
C SER A 153 -7.70 21.37 -13.23
N GLY A 154 -6.71 20.56 -13.64
CA GLY A 154 -6.13 20.63 -14.97
C GLY A 154 -4.98 21.61 -15.12
N ASN A 155 -4.71 22.48 -14.15
CA ASN A 155 -3.68 23.52 -14.24
C ASN A 155 -2.29 22.90 -14.26
N ILE A 156 -1.47 23.37 -15.19
CA ILE A 156 -0.06 22.97 -15.33
C ILE A 156 0.83 23.96 -14.63
N LYS A 157 1.73 23.43 -13.78
CA LYS A 157 2.74 24.21 -13.07
C LYS A 157 4.14 23.70 -13.40
N LYS A 158 5.06 24.61 -13.62
CA LYS A 158 6.51 24.35 -13.74
C LYS A 158 7.14 24.49 -12.36
N ILE A 159 7.94 23.53 -11.94
CA ILE A 159 8.72 23.55 -10.71
C ILE A 159 10.18 23.44 -11.10
N LYS A 160 10.97 24.45 -10.76
CA LYS A 160 12.43 24.44 -10.93
C LYS A 160 13.06 23.84 -9.67
N SER A 161 14.05 22.98 -9.83
CA SER A 161 14.80 22.36 -8.73
C SER A 161 16.23 22.02 -9.16
N ASP A 162 17.14 21.96 -8.20
CA ASP A 162 18.53 21.57 -8.43
C ASP A 162 18.66 20.05 -8.48
N ILE A 163 17.81 19.34 -7.74
CA ILE A 163 17.81 17.89 -7.64
C ILE A 163 16.37 17.37 -7.81
N VAL A 164 16.21 16.27 -8.52
CA VAL A 164 14.95 15.52 -8.59
C VAL A 164 15.20 14.09 -8.12
N ILE A 165 14.46 13.68 -7.09
CA ILE A 165 14.47 12.32 -6.59
C ILE A 165 13.17 11.65 -7.02
N SER A 166 13.27 10.66 -7.91
CA SER A 166 12.13 9.89 -8.37
C SER A 166 11.89 8.69 -7.43
N VAL A 167 10.83 8.78 -6.62
CA VAL A 167 10.38 7.70 -5.74
C VAL A 167 9.18 7.03 -6.41
N LYS A 168 9.40 6.42 -7.58
CA LYS A 168 8.42 5.52 -8.18
C LYS A 168 8.38 4.25 -7.33
N GLY A 169 7.17 3.76 -7.05
CA GLY A 169 7.01 2.41 -6.50
C GLY A 169 7.55 1.35 -7.48
N PRO A 170 7.47 0.06 -7.12
CA PRO A 170 7.80 -1.01 -8.06
C PRO A 170 6.99 -0.82 -9.35
N GLN A 171 7.59 -1.19 -10.46
CA GLN A 171 6.95 -1.16 -11.78
C GLN A 171 5.65 -1.96 -11.72
N SER A 172 4.62 -1.49 -12.39
CA SER A 172 3.41 -2.28 -12.59
C SER A 172 3.73 -3.52 -13.43
N ILE A 173 2.95 -4.57 -13.29
CA ILE A 173 3.11 -5.76 -14.15
C ILE A 173 3.07 -5.40 -15.63
N ASN A 174 2.22 -4.47 -16.03
CA ASN A 174 2.14 -4.00 -17.39
C ASN A 174 3.44 -3.34 -17.89
N GLU A 175 4.14 -2.61 -17.01
CA GLU A 175 5.44 -2.02 -17.34
C GLU A 175 6.53 -3.10 -17.41
N LEU A 176 6.54 -4.06 -16.48
CA LEU A 176 7.46 -5.20 -16.47
C LEU A 176 7.28 -6.07 -17.72
N VAL A 177 6.05 -6.37 -18.09
CA VAL A 177 5.74 -7.15 -19.32
C VAL A 177 6.24 -6.46 -20.59
N ARG A 178 6.28 -5.13 -20.62
CA ARG A 178 6.81 -4.37 -21.77
C ARG A 178 8.33 -4.33 -21.82
N SER A 179 8.98 -4.30 -20.66
CA SER A 179 10.43 -4.08 -20.55
C SER A 179 11.26 -5.35 -20.35
N ASP A 180 10.64 -6.48 -20.00
CA ASP A 180 11.32 -7.71 -19.61
C ASP A 180 10.78 -8.94 -20.34
N SER A 181 11.66 -9.72 -20.97
CA SER A 181 11.30 -10.89 -21.78
C SER A 181 10.69 -12.03 -20.97
N LEU A 182 11.16 -12.26 -19.73
CA LEU A 182 10.63 -13.28 -18.84
C LEU A 182 9.18 -12.94 -18.46
N PHE A 183 8.92 -11.70 -18.03
CA PHE A 183 7.57 -11.28 -17.68
C PHE A 183 6.64 -11.23 -18.89
N LYS A 184 7.15 -10.93 -20.06
CA LYS A 184 6.40 -11.01 -21.32
C LYS A 184 5.98 -12.46 -21.63
N SER A 185 6.84 -13.43 -21.39
CA SER A 185 6.55 -14.85 -21.57
C SER A 185 5.54 -15.35 -20.54
N LEU A 186 5.73 -15.01 -19.26
CA LEU A 186 4.77 -15.33 -18.20
C LEU A 186 3.39 -14.71 -18.46
N TYR A 187 3.35 -13.50 -19.01
CA TYR A 187 2.10 -12.85 -19.41
C TYR A 187 1.36 -13.63 -20.49
N LYS A 188 2.07 -14.12 -21.50
CA LYS A 188 1.47 -14.92 -22.57
C LYS A 188 0.83 -16.21 -22.03
N LEU A 189 1.46 -16.84 -21.05
CA LEU A 189 0.96 -18.06 -20.42
C LEU A 189 -0.26 -17.82 -19.51
N ASN A 190 -0.40 -16.63 -18.94
CA ASN A 190 -1.35 -16.34 -17.87
C ASN A 190 -2.07 -14.99 -18.01
N LYS A 191 -2.55 -14.65 -19.20
CA LYS A 191 -3.24 -13.36 -19.48
C LYS A 191 -4.39 -13.08 -18.49
N ASP A 192 -5.21 -14.08 -18.19
CA ASP A 192 -6.41 -13.95 -17.38
C ASP A 192 -6.13 -13.89 -15.86
N LEU A 193 -4.90 -14.15 -15.46
CA LEU A 193 -4.49 -14.24 -14.07
C LEU A 193 -3.66 -13.06 -13.60
N ILE A 194 -3.63 -11.99 -14.41
CA ILE A 194 -2.88 -10.79 -14.09
C ILE A 194 -3.81 -9.76 -13.45
N TYR A 195 -3.40 -9.32 -12.28
CA TYR A 195 -3.98 -8.19 -11.58
C TYR A 195 -3.03 -6.99 -11.69
N GLU A 196 -3.56 -5.75 -11.56
CA GLU A 196 -2.74 -4.53 -11.60
C GLU A 196 -1.45 -4.60 -10.78
N ASP A 197 -1.45 -5.39 -9.72
CA ASP A 197 -0.41 -5.43 -8.70
C ASP A 197 0.44 -6.72 -8.73
N GLY A 198 0.20 -7.67 -9.65
CA GLY A 198 0.99 -8.90 -9.72
C GLY A 198 0.31 -10.08 -10.40
N PHE A 199 1.03 -11.18 -10.49
CA PHE A 199 0.51 -12.45 -11.00
C PHE A 199 -0.28 -13.22 -9.94
N ALA A 200 -1.27 -13.98 -10.39
CA ALA A 200 -2.01 -14.90 -9.55
C ALA A 200 -1.14 -16.10 -9.18
N THR A 201 -0.96 -16.32 -7.88
CA THR A 201 -0.20 -17.44 -7.34
C THR A 201 -1.06 -18.24 -6.36
N SER A 202 -0.74 -19.52 -6.18
CA SER A 202 -1.29 -20.36 -5.12
C SER A 202 -0.87 -19.82 -3.73
N SER A 203 -1.40 -20.44 -2.67
CA SER A 203 -0.99 -20.13 -1.28
C SER A 203 0.50 -20.40 -1.01
N ASN A 204 1.16 -21.19 -1.85
CA ASN A 204 2.57 -21.53 -1.80
C ASN A 204 3.42 -20.72 -2.79
N PHE A 205 2.86 -19.65 -3.38
CA PHE A 205 3.53 -18.78 -4.34
C PHE A 205 3.86 -19.42 -5.69
N GLU A 206 3.35 -20.62 -5.97
CA GLU A 206 3.44 -21.23 -7.28
C GLU A 206 2.49 -20.51 -8.24
N LEU A 207 2.97 -20.21 -9.43
CA LEU A 207 2.18 -19.52 -10.47
C LEU A 207 1.02 -20.44 -10.90
N ILE A 208 -0.19 -19.93 -10.91
CA ILE A 208 -1.36 -20.69 -11.35
C ILE A 208 -1.16 -21.04 -12.84
N ASN A 209 -1.45 -22.30 -13.21
CA ASN A 209 -1.23 -22.88 -14.54
C ASN A 209 0.24 -23.04 -14.98
N CYS A 210 1.21 -22.83 -14.08
CA CYS A 210 2.63 -23.07 -14.35
C CYS A 210 3.24 -23.85 -13.19
N LYS A 211 3.32 -25.17 -13.32
CA LYS A 211 3.94 -26.04 -12.30
C LYS A 211 5.42 -25.72 -12.13
N LYS A 212 5.90 -25.75 -10.88
CA LYS A 212 7.30 -25.50 -10.49
C LYS A 212 7.83 -24.09 -10.79
N VAL A 213 6.95 -23.12 -11.10
CA VAL A 213 7.31 -21.71 -11.23
C VAL A 213 6.81 -20.95 -10.01
N TYR A 214 7.71 -20.41 -9.23
CA TYR A 214 7.40 -19.70 -7.98
C TYR A 214 7.71 -18.21 -8.14
N LEU A 215 6.76 -17.36 -7.74
CA LEU A 215 6.91 -15.91 -7.76
C LEU A 215 6.88 -15.36 -6.34
N ILE A 216 7.97 -14.72 -5.92
CA ILE A 216 8.11 -14.12 -4.59
C ILE A 216 8.22 -12.59 -4.72
N GLY A 217 7.73 -11.87 -3.70
CA GLY A 217 7.82 -10.42 -3.65
C GLY A 217 6.66 -9.70 -4.32
N PHE A 218 6.92 -8.52 -4.88
CA PHE A 218 5.86 -7.65 -5.42
C PHE A 218 5.10 -8.28 -6.58
N VAL A 219 5.76 -9.10 -7.37
CA VAL A 219 5.15 -9.74 -8.55
C VAL A 219 4.11 -10.80 -8.20
N SER A 220 4.14 -11.36 -6.98
CA SER A 220 3.19 -12.35 -6.47
C SER A 220 1.98 -11.73 -5.74
N SER A 221 1.88 -10.42 -5.69
CA SER A 221 0.89 -9.73 -4.85
C SER A 221 -0.53 -9.71 -5.42
N GLY A 222 -0.73 -10.18 -6.64
CA GLY A 222 -2.02 -10.09 -7.34
C GLY A 222 -3.15 -10.90 -6.72
N TYR A 223 -2.88 -12.04 -6.10
CA TYR A 223 -3.91 -12.92 -5.53
C TYR A 223 -3.92 -12.96 -4.00
N ASN A 224 -2.78 -12.72 -3.38
CA ASN A 224 -2.66 -12.76 -1.93
C ASN A 224 -2.92 -11.38 -1.31
N ALA A 225 -4.15 -11.14 -0.89
CA ALA A 225 -4.55 -9.92 -0.16
C ALA A 225 -3.86 -9.76 1.21
N LYS A 226 -3.11 -10.75 1.65
CA LYS A 226 -2.31 -10.71 2.88
C LYS A 226 -0.97 -10.03 2.62
N ARG A 227 -0.98 -8.71 2.53
CA ARG A 227 0.26 -7.95 2.48
C ARG A 227 0.78 -7.75 3.90
N GLU A 228 1.64 -8.64 4.32
CA GLU A 228 2.51 -8.46 5.48
C GLU A 228 3.52 -7.33 5.21
N THR A 229 4.22 -6.86 6.23
CA THR A 229 5.37 -5.96 6.01
C THR A 229 6.37 -6.64 5.08
N ILE A 230 7.02 -5.86 4.21
CA ILE A 230 7.88 -6.38 3.13
C ILE A 230 8.89 -7.40 3.66
N VAL A 231 9.57 -7.11 4.77
CA VAL A 231 10.60 -8.00 5.34
C VAL A 231 9.99 -9.31 5.84
N LYS A 232 8.88 -9.24 6.58
CA LYS A 232 8.19 -10.43 7.09
C LYS A 232 7.59 -11.28 5.97
N ALA A 233 7.05 -10.61 4.94
CA ALA A 233 6.53 -11.28 3.77
C ALA A 233 7.64 -12.02 3.00
N ILE A 234 8.80 -11.40 2.79
CA ILE A 234 9.91 -12.05 2.08
C ILE A 234 10.35 -13.31 2.82
N ASN A 235 10.60 -13.23 4.13
CA ASN A 235 11.05 -14.39 4.91
C ASN A 235 10.00 -15.52 4.93
N ASN A 236 8.75 -15.21 5.22
CA ASN A 236 7.68 -16.21 5.25
C ASN A 236 7.44 -16.84 3.88
N ASN A 237 7.54 -16.06 2.82
CA ASN A 237 7.33 -16.53 1.46
C ASN A 237 8.50 -17.40 0.99
N ALA A 238 9.73 -17.00 1.27
CA ALA A 238 10.92 -17.79 0.99
C ALA A 238 10.85 -19.15 1.68
N THR A 239 10.56 -19.19 2.99
CA THR A 239 10.43 -20.44 3.75
C THR A 239 9.35 -21.36 3.16
N LYS A 240 8.17 -20.84 2.79
CA LYS A 240 7.11 -21.64 2.19
C LYS A 240 7.50 -22.23 0.84
N VAL A 241 8.16 -21.43 0.00
CA VAL A 241 8.63 -21.88 -1.31
C VAL A 241 9.71 -22.93 -1.16
N THR A 242 10.69 -22.70 -0.28
CA THR A 242 11.75 -23.69 0.02
C THR A 242 11.17 -25.02 0.49
N ASN A 243 10.28 -24.99 1.47
CA ASN A 243 9.62 -26.21 1.97
C ASN A 243 8.79 -26.92 0.90
N LYS A 244 8.26 -26.20 -0.07
CA LYS A 244 7.52 -26.83 -1.19
C LYS A 244 8.48 -27.43 -2.21
N ILE A 245 9.60 -26.77 -2.48
CA ILE A 245 10.62 -27.29 -3.41
C ILE A 245 11.26 -28.56 -2.84
N LEU A 246 11.66 -28.56 -1.57
CA LEU A 246 12.26 -29.73 -0.92
C LEU A 246 11.37 -30.97 -1.03
N LYS A 247 10.05 -30.84 -0.88
CA LYS A 247 9.10 -31.95 -1.07
C LYS A 247 9.03 -32.55 -2.47
N TYR A 248 9.73 -31.98 -3.44
CA TYR A 248 9.85 -32.60 -4.77
C TYR A 248 11.13 -33.42 -4.93
N TYR A 249 12.06 -33.31 -3.96
CA TYR A 249 13.33 -34.04 -3.98
C TYR A 249 13.40 -35.14 -2.90
N ASP A 250 12.42 -35.13 -1.96
CA ASP A 250 12.14 -36.25 -1.05
C ASP A 250 11.18 -37.25 -1.72
#